data_88cbab85b4f41d442040303e2a6b0524
#
_entry.id   88cbab85b4f41d442040303e2a6b0524
#
_cell.length_a   1.000
_cell.length_b   1.000
_cell.length_c   1.000
_cell.angle_alpha   90.00
_cell.angle_beta   90.00
_cell.angle_gamma   90.00
#
_symmetry.space_group_name_H-M   'P 1'
#
loop_
_entity.id
_entity.type
_entity.pdbx_description
1 polymer ?
#
loop_
_entity_poly.entity_id
_entity_poly.type
_entity_poly.pdbx_seq_one_letter_code
_entity_poly.pdbx_strand_id
1 'polypeptide(L)'
;MKGKNYMKLFKTVDDKLKEIGFVKTKENEYGVEYEKTNATDTYEYIHKVCILHKSSGKHILQSYDPDLMDEKKVGNTCVGLTGYEMKLFLKKMKQIGLYSK
;
A
#
# COMPACT_ATOMS: atom_id res chain seq x y z
N MET A 1 -26.72 -14.22 11.65
CA MET A 1 -25.55 -14.19 10.78
C MET A 1 -24.25 -14.36 11.52
N LYS A 2 -24.16 -15.43 12.19
CA LYS A 2 -23.00 -15.70 13.02
C LYS A 2 -21.73 -15.87 12.21
N GLY A 3 -21.86 -16.43 11.00
CA GLY A 3 -20.69 -16.62 10.16
C GLY A 3 -19.99 -15.32 9.80
N LYS A 4 -20.76 -14.27 9.54
CA LYS A 4 -20.18 -12.99 9.20
C LYS A 4 -19.43 -12.37 10.36
N ASN A 5 -20.01 -12.44 11.55
CA ASN A 5 -19.35 -11.91 12.74
C ASN A 5 -18.07 -12.66 13.03
N TYR A 6 -18.14 -13.95 12.85
CA TYR A 6 -16.99 -14.81 13.07
C TYR A 6 -15.84 -14.46 12.14
N MET A 7 -16.17 -14.20 10.88
CA MET A 7 -15.16 -13.86 9.89
C MET A 7 -14.43 -12.57 10.22
N LYS A 8 -15.11 -11.65 10.91
CA LYS A 8 -14.49 -10.36 11.24
C LYS A 8 -13.41 -10.48 12.31
N LEU A 9 -13.32 -11.61 12.98
CA LEU A 9 -12.26 -11.80 13.96
C LEU A 9 -10.89 -11.98 13.32
N PHE A 10 -10.88 -12.34 12.04
CA PHE A 10 -9.62 -12.64 11.35
C PHE A 10 -9.45 -11.68 10.18
N LYS A 11 -9.03 -10.45 10.52
CA LYS A 11 -8.81 -9.44 9.49
C LYS A 11 -7.54 -9.72 8.73
N THR A 12 -7.62 -9.60 7.42
CA THR A 12 -6.45 -9.71 6.56
C THR A 12 -5.64 -8.41 6.62
N VAL A 13 -4.45 -8.44 6.05
CA VAL A 13 -3.64 -7.22 5.93
C VAL A 13 -4.39 -6.19 5.10
N ASP A 14 -5.04 -6.61 4.01
CA ASP A 14 -5.81 -5.70 3.17
C ASP A 14 -6.96 -5.06 3.94
N ASP A 15 -7.62 -5.83 4.81
CA ASP A 15 -8.69 -5.28 5.64
C ASP A 15 -8.15 -4.19 6.57
N LYS A 16 -7.01 -4.43 7.17
CA LYS A 16 -6.40 -3.46 8.08
C LYS A 16 -5.95 -2.21 7.36
N LEU A 17 -5.42 -2.37 6.15
CA LEU A 17 -5.02 -1.23 5.33
C LEU A 17 -6.24 -0.40 4.93
N LYS A 18 -7.35 -1.06 4.61
CA LYS A 18 -8.57 -0.38 4.28
C LYS A 18 -9.09 0.44 5.45
N GLU A 19 -8.95 -0.08 6.66
CA GLU A 19 -9.40 0.64 7.86
C GLU A 19 -8.68 1.96 8.04
N ILE A 20 -7.44 2.06 7.60
CA ILE A 20 -6.67 3.30 7.71
C ILE A 20 -6.67 4.09 6.41
N GLY A 21 -7.51 3.72 5.46
CA GLY A 21 -7.76 4.52 4.28
C GLY A 21 -7.10 4.05 2.99
N PHE A 22 -6.28 3.01 3.05
CA PHE A 22 -5.64 2.49 1.85
C PHE A 22 -6.54 1.50 1.14
N VAL A 23 -6.84 1.76 -0.11
CA VAL A 23 -7.66 0.90 -0.94
C VAL A 23 -6.77 0.25 -1.98
N LYS A 24 -6.87 -1.07 -2.09
CA LYS A 24 -6.11 -1.78 -3.11
C LYS A 24 -6.71 -1.47 -4.47
N THR A 25 -5.88 -0.93 -5.37
CA THR A 25 -6.33 -0.54 -6.70
C THR A 25 -5.91 -1.52 -7.78
N LYS A 26 -4.90 -2.33 -7.49
CA LYS A 26 -4.39 -3.27 -8.47
C LYS A 26 -3.61 -4.37 -7.77
N GLU A 27 -3.74 -5.59 -8.28
CA GLU A 27 -2.91 -6.69 -7.83
C GLU A 27 -2.78 -7.69 -8.96
N ASN A 28 -1.54 -8.03 -9.30
CA ASN A 28 -1.27 -9.03 -10.32
C ASN A 28 0.08 -9.68 -10.00
N GLU A 29 0.60 -10.44 -10.95
CA GLU A 29 1.86 -11.16 -10.73
C GLU A 29 3.07 -10.23 -10.59
N TYR A 30 2.93 -8.97 -10.97
CA TYR A 30 4.02 -8.00 -10.89
C TYR A 30 4.00 -7.17 -9.61
N GLY A 31 2.93 -7.25 -8.83
CA GLY A 31 2.88 -6.54 -7.58
C GLY A 31 1.48 -6.11 -7.19
N VAL A 32 1.43 -5.21 -6.24
CA VAL A 32 0.17 -4.71 -5.70
C VAL A 32 0.29 -3.20 -5.47
N GLU A 33 -0.83 -2.49 -5.72
CA GLU A 33 -0.89 -1.05 -5.52
C GLU A 33 -2.03 -0.70 -4.58
N TYR A 34 -1.79 0.28 -3.72
CA TYR A 34 -2.77 0.83 -2.82
C TYR A 34 -2.78 2.34 -2.94
N GLU A 35 -3.94 2.96 -2.72
CA GLU A 35 -4.06 4.41 -2.74
C GLU A 35 -4.86 4.88 -1.54
N LYS A 36 -4.46 6.03 -1.03
CA LYS A 36 -5.14 6.70 0.07
C LYS A 36 -5.19 8.18 -0.24
N THR A 37 -6.36 8.79 -0.09
CA THR A 37 -6.50 10.23 -0.25
C THR A 37 -6.21 10.88 1.09
N ASN A 38 -5.24 11.77 1.09
CA ASN A 38 -4.89 12.56 2.27
C ASN A 38 -5.30 14.01 2.04
N ALA A 39 -5.70 14.67 3.12
CA ALA A 39 -6.10 16.06 3.06
C ALA A 39 -5.31 16.85 4.08
N THR A 40 -4.83 18.00 3.65
CA THR A 40 -4.26 18.99 4.56
C THR A 40 -5.27 20.14 4.65
N ASP A 41 -4.94 21.17 5.39
CA ASP A 41 -5.81 22.34 5.51
C ASP A 41 -5.99 23.08 4.19
N THR A 42 -5.08 22.89 3.24
CA THR A 42 -5.05 23.66 2.01
C THR A 42 -5.26 22.85 0.75
N TYR A 43 -5.02 21.52 0.78
CA TYR A 43 -5.16 20.71 -0.44
C TYR A 43 -5.31 19.24 -0.10
N GLU A 44 -5.70 18.47 -1.11
CA GLU A 44 -5.74 17.03 -1.04
C GLU A 44 -4.67 16.45 -1.96
N TYR A 45 -4.17 15.28 -1.60
CA TYR A 45 -3.24 14.58 -2.47
C TYR A 45 -3.44 13.07 -2.34
N ILE A 46 -2.98 12.36 -3.36
CA ILE A 46 -3.03 10.90 -3.38
C ILE A 46 -1.71 10.35 -2.85
N HIS A 47 -1.81 9.46 -1.91
CA HIS A 47 -0.66 8.72 -1.40
C HIS A 47 -0.72 7.34 -2.00
N LYS A 48 0.19 7.04 -2.90
CA LYS A 48 0.25 5.75 -3.57
C LYS A 48 1.36 4.91 -2.99
N VAL A 49 1.06 3.66 -2.71
CA VAL A 49 2.04 2.69 -2.22
C VAL A 49 2.02 1.49 -3.15
N CYS A 50 3.19 1.15 -3.67
CA CYS A 50 3.34 0.02 -4.58
C CYS A 50 4.35 -0.96 -4.01
N ILE A 51 4.01 -2.23 -4.08
CA ILE A 51 4.96 -3.30 -3.80
C ILE A 51 5.23 -4.00 -5.11
N LEU A 52 6.46 -3.91 -5.59
CA LEU A 52 6.85 -4.49 -6.87
C LEU A 52 7.48 -5.86 -6.63
N HIS A 53 6.96 -6.84 -7.34
CA HIS A 53 7.36 -8.23 -7.23
C HIS A 53 8.39 -8.54 -8.31
N LYS A 54 9.63 -8.71 -7.90
CA LYS A 54 10.73 -8.94 -8.84
C LYS A 54 11.02 -10.43 -8.97
N SER A 55 11.33 -10.86 -10.19
CA SER A 55 11.65 -12.24 -10.45
C SER A 55 12.90 -12.71 -9.69
N SER A 56 13.76 -11.77 -9.33
CA SER A 56 14.96 -12.08 -8.54
C SER A 56 14.64 -12.42 -7.09
N GLY A 57 13.39 -12.23 -6.67
CA GLY A 57 12.99 -12.41 -5.28
C GLY A 57 13.20 -11.16 -4.42
N LYS A 58 13.72 -10.11 -4.99
CA LYS A 58 13.90 -8.84 -4.28
C LYS A 58 12.70 -7.96 -4.57
N HIS A 59 11.95 -7.65 -3.53
CA HIS A 59 10.76 -6.84 -3.67
C HIS A 59 11.04 -5.40 -3.29
N ILE A 60 10.35 -4.49 -3.93
CA ILE A 60 10.55 -3.07 -3.71
C ILE A 60 9.26 -2.47 -3.21
N LEU A 61 9.36 -1.67 -2.15
CA LEU A 61 8.24 -0.90 -1.59
C LEU A 61 8.46 0.56 -1.95
N GLN A 62 7.49 1.15 -2.65
CA GLN A 62 7.52 2.56 -3.02
C GLN A 62 6.33 3.28 -2.43
N SER A 63 6.56 4.49 -1.93
CA SER A 63 5.52 5.32 -1.33
C SER A 63 5.72 6.73 -1.88
N TYR A 64 4.73 7.23 -2.63
CA TYR A 64 4.91 8.49 -3.34
C TYR A 64 3.57 9.15 -3.66
N ASP A 65 3.67 10.39 -4.10
CA ASP A 65 2.54 11.16 -4.60
C ASP A 65 2.64 11.17 -6.12
N PRO A 66 1.71 10.50 -6.83
CA PRO A 66 1.81 10.39 -8.29
C PRO A 66 1.69 11.73 -9.01
N ASP A 67 0.97 12.68 -8.42
CA ASP A 67 0.83 13.99 -9.04
C ASP A 67 2.16 14.74 -9.06
N LEU A 68 2.91 14.66 -7.98
CA LEU A 68 4.22 15.28 -7.92
C LEU A 68 5.20 14.61 -8.86
N MET A 69 5.06 13.30 -9.02
CA MET A 69 5.91 12.55 -9.93
C MET A 69 5.74 13.04 -11.38
N ASP A 70 4.51 13.34 -11.77
CA ASP A 70 4.23 13.81 -13.12
C ASP A 70 4.77 15.21 -13.36
N GLU A 71 4.86 16.01 -12.33
CA GLU A 71 5.33 17.39 -12.44
C GLU A 71 6.79 17.50 -12.89
N LYS A 72 7.62 16.58 -12.46
CA LYS A 72 9.06 16.54 -12.78
C LYS A 72 9.85 17.73 -12.28
N LYS A 73 9.19 18.67 -11.66
CA LYS A 73 9.86 19.87 -11.13
C LYS A 73 10.25 19.70 -9.69
N VAL A 74 9.71 18.69 -9.05
CA VAL A 74 9.91 18.47 -7.64
C VAL A 74 10.97 17.40 -7.47
N GLY A 75 11.98 17.69 -6.68
CA GLY A 75 13.07 16.76 -6.48
C GLY A 75 12.71 15.55 -5.65
N ASN A 76 11.65 15.65 -4.86
CA ASN A 76 11.30 14.56 -3.95
C ASN A 76 9.80 14.30 -3.98
N THR A 77 9.42 13.15 -4.51
CA THR A 77 8.02 12.73 -4.58
C THR A 77 7.66 11.72 -3.50
N CYS A 78 8.59 11.37 -2.64
CA CYS A 78 8.37 10.37 -1.61
C CYS A 78 7.40 10.87 -0.56
N VAL A 79 6.53 9.97 -0.10
CA VAL A 79 5.63 10.24 1.00
C VAL A 79 6.00 9.29 2.13
N GLY A 80 6.14 9.83 3.33
CA GLY A 80 6.51 9.01 4.47
C GLY A 80 5.41 8.05 4.88
N LEU A 81 5.81 6.98 5.53
CA LEU A 81 4.88 6.01 6.11
C LEU A 81 5.00 6.06 7.62
N THR A 82 3.87 5.97 8.30
CA THR A 82 3.91 5.81 9.74
C THR A 82 4.43 4.41 10.07
N GLY A 83 4.84 4.21 11.34
CA GLY A 83 5.30 2.90 11.75
C GLY A 83 4.27 1.81 11.55
N TYR A 84 3.01 2.13 11.82
CA TYR A 84 1.93 1.17 11.65
C TYR A 84 1.71 0.83 10.17
N GLU A 85 1.72 1.86 9.31
CA GLU A 85 1.59 1.65 7.87
C GLU A 85 2.73 0.78 7.35
N MET A 86 3.94 1.12 7.74
CA MET A 86 5.12 0.35 7.33
C MET A 86 5.00 -1.10 7.75
N LYS A 87 4.54 -1.34 8.97
CA LYS A 87 4.37 -2.69 9.49
C LYS A 87 3.41 -3.50 8.60
N LEU A 88 2.29 -2.89 8.21
CA LEU A 88 1.30 -3.57 7.38
C LEU A 88 1.83 -3.86 5.99
N PHE A 89 2.51 -2.89 5.37
CA PHE A 89 3.05 -3.08 4.03
C PHE A 89 4.18 -4.10 4.01
N LEU A 90 5.01 -4.12 5.04
CA LEU A 90 6.06 -5.14 5.14
C LEU A 90 5.46 -6.53 5.30
N LYS A 91 4.37 -6.63 6.04
CA LYS A 91 3.67 -7.90 6.18
C LYS A 91 3.09 -8.36 4.85
N LYS A 92 2.51 -7.44 4.09
CA LYS A 92 2.00 -7.76 2.76
C LYS A 92 3.14 -8.19 1.83
N MET A 93 4.25 -7.47 1.88
CA MET A 93 5.41 -7.80 1.06
C MET A 93 5.91 -9.21 1.37
N LYS A 94 5.93 -9.57 2.65
CA LYS A 94 6.36 -10.90 3.07
C LYS A 94 5.42 -11.98 2.51
N GLN A 95 4.12 -11.71 2.51
CA GLN A 95 3.15 -12.65 1.95
C GLN A 95 3.41 -12.88 0.47
N ILE A 96 3.66 -11.80 -0.26
CA ILE A 96 3.98 -11.89 -1.69
C ILE A 96 5.29 -12.64 -1.87
N GLY A 97 6.28 -12.38 -1.05
CA GLY A 97 7.59 -13.02 -1.14
C GLY A 97 7.54 -14.51 -0.96
N LEU A 98 6.57 -15.00 -0.22
CA LEU A 98 6.43 -16.46 -0.04
C LEU A 98 6.11 -17.17 -1.34
N TYR A 99 5.52 -16.47 -2.29
CA TYR A 99 5.16 -17.07 -3.57
C TYR A 99 6.25 -16.91 -4.62
N SER A 100 7.19 -16.03 -4.39
CA SER A 100 8.20 -15.74 -5.40
C SER A 100 9.45 -16.61 -5.24
N LYS A 101 9.44 -17.42 -4.23
CA LYS A 101 10.57 -18.34 -4.07
C LYS A 101 10.52 -19.44 -5.07
#